data_8596d387da9f8a30d704f1d981efedb5
#
_entry.id   8596d387da9f8a30d704f1d981efedb5
#
_cell.length_a   1.000
_cell.length_b   1.000
_cell.length_c   1.000
_cell.angle_alpha   90.00
_cell.angle_beta   90.00
_cell.angle_gamma   90.00
#
_symmetry.space_group_name_H-M   'P 1'
#
loop_
_entity.id
_entity.type
_entity.pdbx_description
1 polymer ?
#
loop_
_entity_poly.entity_id
_entity_poly.type
_entity_poly.pdbx_seq_one_letter_code
_entity_poly.pdbx_strand_id
1 'polypeptide(L)'
;MLFKVLKVRRLRKAIKGTSLPSPKVTDDFTNVLKVAKKTTLENNSKLYFVYLPELNRYLTEYDNNNYHKIKEIVSSLNIPFIDIHEEVFSKQKNPLELFPFELKKHYNVLGFKKTSEGIYRLTKD
;
A
#
# COMPACT_ATOMS: atom_id res chain seq x y z
N MET A 1 -25.97 26.32 -10.70
CA MET A 1 -25.96 26.01 -9.26
C MET A 1 -25.46 24.58 -9.08
N LEU A 2 -24.15 24.38 -8.93
CA LEU A 2 -23.53 23.05 -8.82
C LEU A 2 -23.52 22.65 -7.34
N PHE A 3 -24.49 21.88 -6.91
CA PHE A 3 -24.62 21.45 -5.53
C PHE A 3 -23.51 20.50 -5.11
N LYS A 4 -22.84 20.88 -4.04
CA LYS A 4 -21.83 20.18 -3.25
C LYS A 4 -22.31 18.81 -2.72
N VAL A 5 -22.55 17.84 -3.59
CA VAL A 5 -22.90 16.46 -3.21
C VAL A 5 -21.74 15.74 -2.52
N LEU A 6 -20.51 16.24 -2.68
CA LEU A 6 -19.28 15.65 -2.14
C LEU A 6 -19.14 15.70 -0.62
N LYS A 7 -19.83 16.62 0.06
CA LYS A 7 -19.70 16.77 1.54
C LYS A 7 -20.49 15.73 2.34
N VAL A 8 -21.58 15.22 1.81
CA VAL A 8 -22.48 14.31 2.56
C VAL A 8 -21.83 12.96 2.84
N ARG A 9 -20.99 12.46 1.97
CA ARG A 9 -20.30 11.17 2.16
C ARG A 9 -19.19 11.26 3.22
N ARG A 10 -18.50 12.40 3.29
CA ARG A 10 -17.53 12.69 4.36
C ARG A 10 -18.23 12.86 5.71
N LEU A 11 -19.37 13.56 5.75
CA LEU A 11 -20.19 13.68 6.94
C LEU A 11 -20.74 12.32 7.43
N ARG A 12 -21.24 11.47 6.52
CA ARG A 12 -21.71 10.12 6.88
C ARG A 12 -20.60 9.24 7.44
N LYS A 13 -19.35 9.39 6.96
CA LYS A 13 -18.19 8.65 7.48
C LYS A 13 -17.79 9.16 8.87
N ALA A 14 -17.84 10.48 9.09
CA ALA A 14 -17.58 11.10 10.39
C ALA A 14 -18.63 10.75 11.44
N ILE A 15 -19.91 10.64 11.05
CA ILE A 15 -21.02 10.29 11.95
C ILE A 15 -21.08 8.78 12.25
N LYS A 16 -20.68 7.92 11.33
CA LYS A 16 -20.75 6.45 11.51
C LYS A 16 -19.58 5.83 12.27
N GLY A 17 -18.55 6.59 12.65
CA GLY A 17 -17.54 6.17 13.64
C GLY A 17 -16.98 4.73 13.57
N THR A 18 -17.33 3.95 12.55
CA THR A 18 -16.89 2.56 12.39
C THR A 18 -15.68 2.51 11.46
N SER A 19 -14.52 2.87 11.98
CA SER A 19 -13.30 2.31 11.45
C SER A 19 -13.39 0.80 11.69
N LEU A 20 -13.54 0.02 10.63
CA LEU A 20 -13.33 -1.43 10.75
C LEU A 20 -11.93 -1.61 11.35
N PRO A 21 -11.79 -2.44 12.39
CA PRO A 21 -10.49 -2.70 12.97
C PRO A 21 -9.53 -3.16 11.88
N SER A 22 -8.34 -2.56 11.85
CA SER A 22 -7.31 -3.00 10.91
C SER A 22 -7.03 -4.48 11.13
N PRO A 23 -6.96 -5.30 10.07
CA PRO A 23 -6.66 -6.71 10.21
C PRO A 23 -5.31 -6.87 10.92
N LYS A 24 -5.23 -7.78 11.89
CA LYS A 24 -3.98 -8.04 12.59
C LYS A 24 -3.02 -8.80 11.69
N VAL A 25 -1.76 -8.41 11.70
CA VAL A 25 -0.68 -9.20 11.10
C VAL A 25 -0.48 -10.44 11.98
N THR A 26 -0.74 -11.62 11.44
CA THR A 26 -0.67 -12.91 12.14
C THR A 26 0.65 -13.64 11.87
N ASP A 27 0.92 -14.71 12.62
CA ASP A 27 2.07 -15.58 12.38
C ASP A 27 2.00 -16.27 11.00
N ASP A 28 0.79 -16.48 10.47
CA ASP A 28 0.59 -17.03 9.13
C ASP A 28 1.23 -16.17 8.06
N PHE A 29 1.18 -14.83 8.20
CA PHE A 29 1.85 -13.92 7.27
C PHE A 29 3.37 -14.21 7.21
N THR A 30 4.00 -14.35 8.37
CA THR A 30 5.43 -14.68 8.47
C THR A 30 5.73 -16.05 7.87
N ASN A 31 4.90 -17.04 8.13
CA ASN A 31 5.06 -18.40 7.63
C ASN A 31 4.92 -18.45 6.09
N VAL A 32 3.95 -17.75 5.53
CA VAL A 32 3.78 -17.64 4.06
C VAL A 32 5.02 -17.02 3.42
N LEU A 33 5.58 -15.96 4.00
CA LEU A 33 6.81 -15.34 3.47
C LEU A 33 8.02 -16.27 3.55
N LYS A 34 8.17 -17.05 4.63
CA LYS A 34 9.23 -18.05 4.74
C LYS A 34 9.13 -19.11 3.65
N VAL A 35 7.93 -19.64 3.41
CA VAL A 35 7.67 -20.62 2.35
C VAL A 35 7.97 -20.01 0.98
N ALA A 36 7.44 -18.82 0.69
CA ALA A 36 7.70 -18.12 -0.57
C ALA A 36 9.19 -17.91 -0.81
N LYS A 37 9.94 -17.44 0.20
CA LYS A 37 11.39 -17.27 0.11
C LYS A 37 12.11 -18.57 -0.18
N LYS A 38 11.76 -19.66 0.53
CA LYS A 38 12.35 -20.98 0.29
C LYS A 38 12.10 -21.43 -1.16
N THR A 39 10.84 -21.36 -1.61
CA THR A 39 10.48 -21.79 -2.97
C THR A 39 11.19 -20.98 -4.05
N THR A 40 11.33 -19.66 -3.88
CA THR A 40 12.06 -18.83 -4.86
C THR A 40 13.54 -19.16 -4.92
N LEU A 41 14.18 -19.42 -3.76
CA LEU A 41 15.58 -19.82 -3.71
C LEU A 41 15.82 -21.19 -4.36
N GLU A 42 14.94 -22.16 -4.12
CA GLU A 42 14.99 -23.50 -4.75
C GLU A 42 14.85 -23.43 -6.28
N ASN A 43 14.23 -22.38 -6.81
CA ASN A 43 14.04 -22.12 -8.24
C ASN A 43 14.99 -21.05 -8.80
N ASN A 44 16.11 -20.75 -8.13
CA ASN A 44 17.09 -19.75 -8.54
C ASN A 44 16.46 -18.37 -8.86
N SER A 45 15.44 -17.99 -8.12
CA SER A 45 14.71 -16.74 -8.31
C SER A 45 14.87 -15.81 -7.11
N LYS A 46 14.69 -14.52 -7.32
CA LYS A 46 14.65 -13.50 -6.25
C LYS A 46 13.22 -13.24 -5.82
N LEU A 47 12.98 -13.12 -4.50
CA LEU A 47 11.74 -12.67 -3.93
C LEU A 47 11.86 -11.19 -3.54
N TYR A 48 10.91 -10.38 -3.95
CA TYR A 48 10.74 -9.00 -3.50
C TYR A 48 9.38 -8.86 -2.81
N PHE A 49 9.34 -8.10 -1.73
CA PHE A 49 8.06 -7.69 -1.13
C PHE A 49 7.73 -6.27 -1.58
N VAL A 50 6.60 -6.10 -2.25
CA VAL A 50 6.16 -4.79 -2.73
C VAL A 50 5.01 -4.30 -1.87
N TYR A 51 5.21 -3.20 -1.15
CA TYR A 51 4.15 -2.53 -0.41
C TYR A 51 3.43 -1.52 -1.29
N LEU A 52 2.14 -1.75 -1.49
CA LEU A 52 1.25 -0.87 -2.26
C LEU A 52 0.37 -0.06 -1.29
N PRO A 53 0.55 1.27 -1.19
CA PRO A 53 -0.24 2.08 -0.27
C PRO A 53 -1.69 2.18 -0.72
N GLU A 54 -2.61 2.10 0.25
CA GLU A 54 -4.03 2.28 0.01
C GLU A 54 -4.46 3.74 0.09
N LEU A 55 -5.62 4.06 -0.52
CA LEU A 55 -6.20 5.40 -0.54
C LEU A 55 -6.35 6.01 0.86
N ASN A 56 -6.77 5.21 1.85
CA ASN A 56 -7.06 5.70 3.20
C ASN A 56 -5.82 6.33 3.87
N ARG A 57 -4.61 5.90 3.49
CA ARG A 57 -3.35 6.49 3.98
C ARG A 57 -3.26 8.00 3.73
N TYR A 58 -3.94 8.51 2.70
CA TYR A 58 -3.85 9.91 2.25
C TYR A 58 -5.11 10.73 2.57
N LEU A 59 -6.14 10.12 3.14
CA LEU A 59 -7.42 10.80 3.38
C LEU A 59 -7.64 11.27 4.81
N THR A 60 -7.09 10.56 5.81
CA THR A 60 -7.34 10.78 7.23
C THR A 60 -6.11 10.39 8.05
N GLU A 61 -6.19 10.51 9.37
CA GLU A 61 -5.22 9.88 10.26
C GLU A 61 -5.17 8.37 9.95
N TYR A 62 -3.99 7.90 9.57
CA TYR A 62 -3.75 6.53 9.17
C TYR A 62 -2.95 5.82 10.24
N ASP A 63 -3.45 4.68 10.71
CA ASP A 63 -2.71 3.81 11.62
C ASP A 63 -1.60 3.07 10.86
N ASN A 64 -0.37 3.45 11.11
CA ASN A 64 0.82 2.86 10.50
C ASN A 64 1.35 1.60 11.22
N ASN A 65 0.69 1.13 12.28
CA ASN A 65 1.20 0.00 13.09
C ASN A 65 1.40 -1.26 12.26
N ASN A 66 0.45 -1.62 11.41
CA ASN A 66 0.58 -2.78 10.52
C ASN A 66 1.70 -2.59 9.48
N TYR A 67 1.85 -1.39 8.93
CA TYR A 67 2.93 -1.08 8.00
C TYR A 67 4.30 -1.30 8.63
N HIS A 68 4.52 -0.76 9.83
CA HIS A 68 5.79 -0.92 10.53
C HIS A 68 6.06 -2.39 10.88
N LYS A 69 5.06 -3.11 11.38
CA LYS A 69 5.16 -4.53 11.69
C LYS A 69 5.47 -5.40 10.46
N ILE A 70 4.82 -5.14 9.33
CA ILE A 70 5.08 -5.83 8.05
C ILE A 70 6.53 -5.57 7.61
N LYS A 71 6.96 -4.31 7.64
CA LYS A 71 8.32 -3.92 7.24
C LYS A 71 9.38 -4.61 8.11
N GLU A 72 9.16 -4.68 9.42
CA GLU A 72 10.02 -5.39 10.36
C GLU A 72 10.10 -6.89 10.04
N ILE A 73 8.96 -7.56 9.84
CA ILE A 73 8.91 -8.99 9.51
C ILE A 73 9.64 -9.27 8.20
N VAL A 74 9.36 -8.51 7.15
CA VAL A 74 9.99 -8.69 5.84
C VAL A 74 11.50 -8.49 5.91
N SER A 75 11.94 -7.46 6.65
CA SER A 75 13.38 -7.18 6.87
C SER A 75 14.05 -8.29 7.67
N SER A 76 13.40 -8.82 8.72
CA SER A 76 13.95 -9.93 9.54
C SER A 76 14.15 -11.20 8.73
N LEU A 77 13.39 -11.38 7.67
CA LEU A 77 13.51 -12.50 6.73
C LEU A 77 14.53 -12.23 5.61
N ASN A 78 15.23 -11.08 5.62
CA ASN A 78 16.13 -10.66 4.55
C ASN A 78 15.45 -10.72 3.16
N ILE A 79 14.23 -10.24 3.06
CA ILE A 79 13.49 -10.06 1.80
C ILE A 79 13.57 -8.57 1.44
N PRO A 80 14.02 -8.19 0.23
CA PRO A 80 14.01 -6.80 -0.20
C PRO A 80 12.60 -6.21 -0.15
N PHE A 81 12.46 -5.06 0.51
CA PHE A 81 11.20 -4.34 0.68
C PHE A 81 11.13 -3.17 -0.29
N ILE A 82 10.23 -3.22 -1.25
CA ILE A 82 9.97 -2.12 -2.19
C ILE A 82 8.78 -1.33 -1.68
N ASP A 83 9.04 -0.14 -1.20
CA ASP A 83 8.03 0.74 -0.62
C ASP A 83 7.51 1.74 -1.66
N ILE A 84 6.38 1.41 -2.28
CA ILE A 84 5.78 2.29 -3.29
C ILE A 84 5.22 3.59 -2.68
N HIS A 85 4.93 3.62 -1.37
CA HIS A 85 4.63 4.89 -0.73
C HIS A 85 5.83 5.83 -0.80
N GLU A 86 7.00 5.38 -0.36
CA GLU A 86 8.22 6.20 -0.35
C GLU A 86 8.74 6.49 -1.77
N GLU A 87 8.68 5.49 -2.66
CA GLU A 87 9.26 5.59 -4.00
C GLU A 87 8.42 6.39 -4.99
N VAL A 88 7.10 6.44 -4.80
CA VAL A 88 6.18 7.05 -5.75
C VAL A 88 5.26 8.07 -5.11
N PHE A 89 4.47 7.66 -4.13
CA PHE A 89 3.36 8.47 -3.64
C PHE A 89 3.80 9.68 -2.81
N SER A 90 4.77 9.51 -1.92
CA SER A 90 5.30 10.61 -1.08
C SER A 90 5.96 11.73 -1.91
N LYS A 91 6.43 11.38 -3.12
CA LYS A 91 7.06 12.32 -4.06
C LYS A 91 6.05 13.11 -4.90
N GLN A 92 4.75 12.82 -4.79
CA GLN A 92 3.70 13.58 -5.48
C GLN A 92 3.27 14.77 -4.63
N LYS A 93 3.00 15.90 -5.28
CA LYS A 93 2.41 17.06 -4.61
C LYS A 93 1.03 16.74 -4.00
N ASN A 94 0.26 15.94 -4.71
CA ASN A 94 -1.02 15.39 -4.23
C ASN A 94 -1.10 13.89 -4.54
N PRO A 95 -0.82 13.00 -3.58
CA PRO A 95 -0.89 11.55 -3.79
C PRO A 95 -2.28 11.05 -4.22
N LEU A 96 -3.35 11.78 -3.89
CA LEU A 96 -4.72 11.38 -4.24
C LEU A 96 -4.96 11.40 -5.75
N GLU A 97 -4.20 12.19 -6.52
CA GLU A 97 -4.28 12.23 -8.00
C GLU A 97 -3.97 10.87 -8.65
N LEU A 98 -3.33 9.96 -7.93
CA LEU A 98 -3.03 8.62 -8.41
C LEU A 98 -4.20 7.63 -8.23
N PHE A 99 -5.33 8.10 -7.68
CA PHE A 99 -6.55 7.33 -7.49
C PHE A 99 -7.69 7.91 -8.35
N PRO A 100 -8.57 7.06 -8.92
CA PRO A 100 -9.68 7.55 -9.73
C PRO A 100 -10.59 8.47 -8.92
N PHE A 101 -10.81 9.70 -9.42
CA PHE A 101 -11.62 10.73 -8.76
C PHE A 101 -11.23 11.01 -7.30
N GLU A 102 -10.01 10.68 -6.90
CA GLU A 102 -9.53 10.79 -5.50
C GLU A 102 -10.40 10.03 -4.47
N LEU A 103 -11.17 9.05 -4.91
CA LEU A 103 -12.19 8.36 -4.11
C LEU A 103 -12.17 6.83 -4.22
N LYS A 104 -11.59 6.28 -5.28
CA LYS A 104 -11.58 4.83 -5.50
C LYS A 104 -10.35 4.19 -4.86
N LYS A 105 -10.50 2.97 -4.35
CA LYS A 105 -9.45 2.27 -3.61
C LYS A 105 -8.34 1.66 -4.48
N HIS A 106 -8.53 1.54 -5.78
CA HIS A 106 -7.51 1.10 -6.73
C HIS A 106 -6.83 2.30 -7.39
N TYR A 107 -5.65 2.12 -7.95
CA TYR A 107 -4.96 3.17 -8.68
C TYR A 107 -5.63 3.47 -10.02
N ASN A 108 -5.49 4.69 -10.50
CA ASN A 108 -5.81 5.05 -11.87
C ASN A 108 -4.66 4.69 -12.82
N VAL A 109 -4.82 4.97 -14.12
CA VAL A 109 -3.81 4.66 -15.14
C VAL A 109 -2.44 5.28 -14.80
N LEU A 110 -2.42 6.54 -14.33
CA LEU A 110 -1.19 7.21 -13.93
C LEU A 110 -0.57 6.57 -12.69
N GLY A 111 -1.39 6.20 -11.69
CA GLY A 111 -0.94 5.53 -10.48
C GLY A 111 -0.34 4.16 -10.79
N PHE A 112 -0.96 3.36 -11.64
CA PHE A 112 -0.39 2.08 -12.09
C PHE A 112 0.90 2.27 -12.87
N LYS A 113 0.96 3.23 -13.80
CA LYS A 113 2.17 3.53 -14.57
C LYS A 113 3.34 3.88 -13.63
N LYS A 114 3.17 4.85 -12.74
CA LYS A 114 4.22 5.27 -11.80
C LYS A 114 4.65 4.15 -10.86
N THR A 115 3.71 3.34 -10.39
CA THR A 115 3.99 2.17 -9.56
C THR A 115 4.84 1.14 -10.31
N SER A 116 4.47 0.80 -11.54
CA SER A 116 5.22 -0.14 -12.39
C SER A 116 6.63 0.35 -12.70
N GLU A 117 6.77 1.63 -13.03
CA GLU A 117 8.08 2.26 -13.25
C GLU A 117 8.95 2.24 -11.98
N GLY A 118 8.35 2.47 -10.81
CA GLY A 118 9.04 2.38 -9.53
C GLY A 118 9.54 0.97 -9.24
N ILE A 119 8.69 -0.05 -9.41
CA ILE A 119 9.06 -1.45 -9.22
C ILE A 119 10.17 -1.85 -10.21
N TYR A 120 9.99 -1.55 -11.49
CA TYR A 120 10.98 -1.87 -12.53
C TYR A 120 12.35 -1.29 -12.20
N ARG A 121 12.42 0.00 -11.82
CA ARG A 121 13.69 0.66 -11.48
C ARG A 121 14.42 -0.02 -10.32
N LEU A 122 13.69 -0.57 -9.36
CA LEU A 122 14.26 -1.17 -8.15
C LEU A 122 14.50 -2.68 -8.27
N THR A 123 14.00 -3.31 -9.32
CA THR A 123 14.13 -4.77 -9.56
C THR A 123 14.97 -5.11 -10.77
N LYS A 124 15.27 -4.13 -11.64
CA LYS A 124 16.21 -4.36 -12.74
C LYS A 124 17.62 -4.46 -12.18
N ASP A 125 18.26 -5.57 -12.42
CA ASP A 125 19.69 -5.78 -12.17
C ASP A 125 20.52 -5.11 -13.27
#